data_f8cb60101083e5fec3b2de4086453c48
#
_entry.id   f8cb60101083e5fec3b2de4086453c48
#
_cell.length_a   1.000
_cell.length_b   1.000
_cell.length_c   1.000
_cell.angle_alpha   90.00
_cell.angle_beta   90.00
_cell.angle_gamma   90.00
#
_symmetry.space_group_name_H-M   'P 1'
#
loop_
_entity.id
_entity.type
_entity.pdbx_description
1 polymer ?
#
loop_
_entity_poly.entity_id
_entity_poly.type
_entity_poly.pdbx_seq_one_letter_code
_entity_poly.pdbx_strand_id
1 'polypeptide(L)'
;MAAPGVKGPALALAFNKRIATELQTRLPVNFKAQTLNGLGHGAWIKGLDKPTVQLDDRKLGKVISAVAKDWKVPLLTWQWDCIRESVKNAMQAGLSPKNVGQPLIEDTEANWLSLVDVPSQDDFGFIYDFSWEVLKSSIDLARAGQISFDDQIYCPTILGGVWPRYPVVFIDEAQDLSPLNHRMLQLCSTPDGLIDAVGDSRQAIYLFRGADATSMTNMRTLRPNWNDLSLTLTFRCPKVIVARQQSHAPGYRAAEQNVDGLFHQFEFSKSESDEGGWSYHDLSSRAVDIGADSMAILCRNNAPLMSMAFKLIRNGVGCQMLGRDIGRGLIQLTNKLAKEDATPIDRFGIILTDWLAKETAIAIANDKPDRVEKLTDQAECLRVTIEGSTPTTAGDLRSVLQRVFSRENGQVILSSIHRAKGLEWPLVVHLDPWRIPSKQARMADEAGDPAPLQQEYNLKYVAETRTKHTLINANVEDFQ
;
A
#
# COMPACT_ATOMS: atom_id res chain seq x y z
N MET A 1 -18.38 -24.08 8.08
CA MET A 1 -18.38 -25.57 8.07
C MET A 1 -16.93 -25.98 7.92
N ALA A 2 -16.43 -26.91 8.74
CA ALA A 2 -15.09 -27.45 8.52
C ALA A 2 -15.08 -28.15 7.16
N ALA A 3 -14.07 -27.89 6.33
CA ALA A 3 -13.86 -28.72 5.15
C ALA A 3 -13.76 -30.17 5.61
N PRO A 4 -14.57 -31.09 5.07
CA PRO A 4 -14.52 -32.48 5.48
C PRO A 4 -13.11 -33.01 5.17
N GLY A 5 -12.34 -33.34 6.21
CA GLY A 5 -11.02 -33.93 6.07
C GLY A 5 -9.84 -33.20 6.72
N VAL A 6 -9.96 -31.96 7.15
CA VAL A 6 -8.87 -31.27 7.88
C VAL A 6 -8.84 -31.77 9.32
N LYS A 7 -8.04 -32.80 9.57
CA LYS A 7 -7.77 -33.32 10.91
C LYS A 7 -6.52 -32.63 11.47
N GLY A 8 -6.66 -31.99 12.64
CA GLY A 8 -5.55 -31.32 13.32
C GLY A 8 -5.61 -29.79 13.25
N PRO A 9 -4.60 -29.11 13.81
CA PRO A 9 -4.55 -27.66 13.82
C PRO A 9 -4.28 -27.14 12.41
N ALA A 10 -5.04 -26.10 12.01
CA ALA A 10 -4.86 -25.42 10.75
C ALA A 10 -4.57 -23.93 10.99
N LEU A 11 -3.80 -23.32 10.08
CA LEU A 11 -3.46 -21.91 10.11
C LEU A 11 -4.12 -21.20 8.95
N ALA A 12 -4.78 -20.07 9.23
CA ALA A 12 -5.28 -19.14 8.22
C ALA A 12 -4.51 -17.83 8.34
N LEU A 13 -3.79 -17.45 7.29
CA LEU A 13 -2.99 -16.23 7.23
C LEU A 13 -3.73 -15.17 6.43
N ALA A 14 -3.89 -14.00 7.04
CA ALA A 14 -4.54 -12.84 6.44
C ALA A 14 -3.56 -11.69 6.30
N PHE A 15 -3.82 -10.85 5.31
CA PHE A 15 -2.99 -9.66 5.02
C PHE A 15 -3.02 -8.62 6.16
N ASN A 16 -4.14 -8.48 6.86
CA ASN A 16 -4.27 -7.49 7.94
C ASN A 16 -5.05 -8.04 9.15
N LYS A 17 -4.94 -7.31 10.28
CA LYS A 17 -5.54 -7.71 11.56
C LYS A 17 -7.07 -7.77 11.50
N ARG A 18 -7.73 -6.89 10.74
CA ARG A 18 -9.19 -6.88 10.61
C ARG A 18 -9.69 -8.18 9.97
N ILE A 19 -9.08 -8.56 8.84
CA ILE A 19 -9.42 -9.81 8.14
C ILE A 19 -9.10 -11.02 9.03
N ALA A 20 -7.94 -11.04 9.70
CA ALA A 20 -7.59 -12.12 10.62
C ALA A 20 -8.63 -12.28 11.75
N THR A 21 -9.10 -11.17 12.32
CA THR A 21 -10.14 -11.20 13.36
C THR A 21 -11.47 -11.71 12.81
N GLU A 22 -11.88 -11.27 11.62
CA GLU A 22 -13.11 -11.73 10.97
C GLU A 22 -13.04 -13.23 10.63
N LEU A 23 -11.93 -13.69 10.07
CA LEU A 23 -11.70 -15.12 9.80
C LEU A 23 -11.78 -15.95 11.09
N GLN A 24 -11.18 -15.48 12.19
CA GLN A 24 -11.22 -16.22 13.46
C GLN A 24 -12.64 -16.45 13.97
N THR A 25 -13.58 -15.55 13.69
CA THR A 25 -14.99 -15.71 14.09
C THR A 25 -15.77 -16.70 13.22
N ARG A 26 -15.33 -16.92 11.98
CA ARG A 26 -16.02 -17.75 10.98
C ARG A 26 -15.42 -19.15 10.86
N LEU A 27 -14.16 -19.31 11.21
CA LEU A 27 -13.43 -20.57 11.06
C LEU A 27 -13.73 -21.54 12.21
N PRO A 28 -13.64 -22.85 11.96
CA PRO A 28 -13.76 -23.86 12.99
C PRO A 28 -12.71 -23.70 14.10
N VAL A 29 -12.99 -24.25 15.28
CA VAL A 29 -12.17 -24.10 16.50
C VAL A 29 -10.73 -24.61 16.36
N ASN A 30 -10.47 -25.56 15.46
CA ASN A 30 -9.13 -26.07 15.16
C ASN A 30 -8.32 -25.18 14.23
N PHE A 31 -8.90 -24.07 13.75
CA PHE A 31 -8.20 -23.07 12.94
C PHE A 31 -7.72 -21.91 13.81
N LYS A 32 -6.50 -21.45 13.54
CA LYS A 32 -5.96 -20.23 14.07
C LYS A 32 -5.82 -19.21 12.94
N ALA A 33 -6.53 -18.08 13.04
CA ALA A 33 -6.38 -16.98 12.09
C ALA A 33 -5.45 -15.90 12.67
N GLN A 34 -4.47 -15.46 11.88
CA GLN A 34 -3.55 -14.39 12.28
C GLN A 34 -2.89 -13.73 11.06
N THR A 35 -2.19 -12.63 11.28
CA THR A 35 -1.39 -11.98 10.23
C THR A 35 0.00 -12.60 10.15
N LEU A 36 0.69 -12.42 9.00
CA LEU A 36 2.10 -12.81 8.84
C LEU A 36 2.98 -12.18 9.93
N ASN A 37 2.82 -10.87 10.19
CA ASN A 37 3.54 -10.19 11.27
C ASN A 37 3.27 -10.82 12.64
N GLY A 38 2.01 -11.14 12.95
CA GLY A 38 1.65 -11.79 14.21
C GLY A 38 2.26 -13.19 14.37
N LEU A 39 2.31 -13.95 13.27
CA LEU A 39 2.95 -15.26 13.24
C LEU A 39 4.47 -15.14 13.48
N GLY A 40 5.14 -14.27 12.72
CA GLY A 40 6.58 -14.05 12.85
C GLY A 40 6.97 -13.48 14.21
N HIS A 41 6.21 -12.52 14.73
CA HIS A 41 6.41 -11.98 16.08
C HIS A 41 6.38 -13.09 17.15
N GLY A 42 5.39 -13.98 17.08
CA GLY A 42 5.31 -15.12 18.00
C GLY A 42 6.48 -16.10 17.86
N ALA A 43 6.95 -16.35 16.63
CA ALA A 43 8.10 -17.21 16.36
C ALA A 43 9.41 -16.58 16.90
N TRP A 44 9.55 -15.25 16.78
CA TRP A 44 10.73 -14.53 17.26
C TRP A 44 10.82 -14.51 18.78
N ILE A 45 9.73 -14.18 19.49
CA ILE A 45 9.69 -14.17 20.95
C ILE A 45 10.08 -15.54 21.52
N LYS A 46 9.54 -16.61 20.94
CA LYS A 46 9.88 -17.98 21.35
C LYS A 46 11.35 -18.33 21.09
N GLY A 47 11.89 -17.83 19.97
CA GLY A 47 13.31 -18.04 19.62
C GLY A 47 14.28 -17.29 20.53
N LEU A 48 13.88 -16.13 21.03
CA LEU A 48 14.67 -15.32 21.97
C LEU A 48 14.59 -15.81 23.44
N ASP A 49 13.66 -16.73 23.74
CA ASP A 49 13.34 -17.12 25.11
C ASP A 49 13.03 -15.90 26.03
N LYS A 50 12.40 -14.88 25.46
CA LYS A 50 12.02 -13.65 26.15
C LYS A 50 10.50 -13.50 26.15
N PRO A 51 9.88 -13.19 27.30
CA PRO A 51 8.42 -13.09 27.41
C PRO A 51 7.85 -11.88 26.67
N THR A 52 8.65 -10.82 26.52
CA THR A 52 8.24 -9.57 25.89
C THR A 52 9.36 -8.99 25.06
N VAL A 53 9.00 -8.39 23.93
CA VAL A 53 9.87 -7.56 23.10
C VAL A 53 9.25 -6.18 22.95
N GLN A 54 10.09 -5.17 22.83
CA GLN A 54 9.66 -3.80 22.61
C GLN A 54 9.51 -3.54 21.09
N LEU A 55 8.29 -3.22 20.67
CA LEU A 55 8.03 -2.78 19.29
C LEU A 55 8.28 -1.27 19.18
N ASP A 56 9.17 -0.88 18.27
CA ASP A 56 9.52 0.51 18.00
C ASP A 56 9.59 0.79 16.52
N ASP A 57 8.57 1.47 15.99
CA ASP A 57 8.47 1.83 14.56
C ASP A 57 9.56 2.81 14.10
N ARG A 58 10.23 3.48 15.06
CA ARG A 58 11.32 4.41 14.80
C ARG A 58 12.71 3.78 14.97
N LYS A 59 12.77 2.47 15.24
CA LYS A 59 14.02 1.74 15.50
C LYS A 59 15.06 2.02 14.43
N LEU A 60 14.74 1.81 13.15
CA LEU A 60 15.69 1.99 12.06
C LEU A 60 16.27 3.41 12.01
N GLY A 61 15.42 4.44 12.17
CA GLY A 61 15.89 5.83 12.23
C GLY A 61 16.82 6.09 13.42
N LYS A 62 16.55 5.50 14.58
CA LYS A 62 17.43 5.60 15.76
C LYS A 62 18.77 4.92 15.53
N VAL A 63 18.77 3.76 14.86
CA VAL A 63 20.01 3.03 14.52
C VAL A 63 20.85 3.86 13.53
N ILE A 64 20.25 4.41 12.46
CA ILE A 64 20.97 5.29 11.52
C ILE A 64 21.62 6.45 12.27
N SER A 65 20.87 7.12 13.16
CA SER A 65 21.40 8.24 13.95
C SER A 65 22.53 7.82 14.88
N ALA A 66 22.46 6.64 15.48
CA ALA A 66 23.50 6.10 16.36
C ALA A 66 24.77 5.80 15.59
N VAL A 67 24.67 5.09 14.45
CA VAL A 67 25.82 4.80 13.58
C VAL A 67 26.46 6.08 13.05
N ALA A 68 25.67 7.09 12.64
CA ALA A 68 26.19 8.38 12.21
C ALA A 68 27.00 9.09 13.31
N LYS A 69 26.54 8.99 14.56
CA LYS A 69 27.25 9.54 15.71
C LYS A 69 28.55 8.79 15.97
N ASP A 70 28.53 7.47 15.93
CA ASP A 70 29.70 6.61 16.19
C ASP A 70 30.78 6.81 15.12
N TRP A 71 30.38 6.92 13.88
CA TRP A 71 31.29 7.22 12.75
C TRP A 71 31.70 8.70 12.69
N LYS A 72 31.09 9.56 13.49
CA LYS A 72 31.29 11.03 13.49
C LYS A 72 31.06 11.67 12.13
N VAL A 73 30.10 11.14 11.38
CA VAL A 73 29.74 11.62 10.03
C VAL A 73 28.38 12.29 10.05
N PRO A 74 28.27 13.59 9.70
CA PRO A 74 26.98 14.21 9.48
C PRO A 74 26.38 13.70 8.16
N LEU A 75 25.23 13.03 8.25
CA LEU A 75 24.54 12.57 7.06
C LEU A 75 23.73 13.69 6.40
N LEU A 76 23.89 13.81 5.08
CA LEU A 76 22.98 14.60 4.27
C LEU A 76 21.59 13.93 4.21
N THR A 77 20.55 14.72 3.95
CA THR A 77 19.17 14.19 3.92
C THR A 77 19.01 13.04 2.93
N TRP A 78 19.61 13.17 1.74
CA TRP A 78 19.55 12.13 0.72
C TRP A 78 20.30 10.85 1.13
N GLN A 79 21.46 10.97 1.77
CA GLN A 79 22.24 9.83 2.29
C GLN A 79 21.41 9.08 3.34
N TRP A 80 20.78 9.82 4.25
CA TRP A 80 19.92 9.26 5.27
C TRP A 80 18.74 8.47 4.68
N ASP A 81 18.10 9.03 3.64
CA ASP A 81 17.00 8.37 2.92
C ASP A 81 17.49 7.14 2.14
N CYS A 82 18.62 7.22 1.43
CA CYS A 82 19.23 6.09 0.72
C CYS A 82 19.58 4.95 1.68
N ILE A 83 20.27 5.23 2.79
CA ILE A 83 20.62 4.22 3.80
C ILE A 83 19.37 3.53 4.35
N ARG A 84 18.35 4.32 4.72
CA ARG A 84 17.10 3.78 5.24
C ARG A 84 16.40 2.86 4.25
N GLU A 85 16.36 3.24 2.98
CA GLU A 85 15.73 2.48 1.91
C GLU A 85 16.53 1.21 1.58
N SER A 86 17.86 1.33 1.49
CA SER A 86 18.76 0.20 1.27
C SER A 86 18.62 -0.89 2.32
N VAL A 87 18.61 -0.50 3.60
CA VAL A 87 18.43 -1.47 4.70
C VAL A 87 17.06 -2.13 4.64
N LYS A 88 15.99 -1.39 4.32
CA LYS A 88 14.66 -1.98 4.13
C LYS A 88 14.61 -2.95 2.97
N ASN A 89 15.18 -2.57 1.83
CA ASN A 89 15.25 -3.43 0.65
C ASN A 89 16.07 -4.69 0.93
N ALA A 90 17.21 -4.57 1.62
CA ALA A 90 18.02 -5.70 2.06
C ALA A 90 17.22 -6.65 2.98
N MET A 91 16.51 -6.12 3.97
CA MET A 91 15.65 -6.94 4.83
C MET A 91 14.53 -7.62 4.03
N GLN A 92 13.84 -6.92 3.13
CA GLN A 92 12.76 -7.47 2.31
C GLN A 92 13.24 -8.55 1.34
N ALA A 93 14.43 -8.38 0.78
CA ALA A 93 15.09 -9.37 -0.07
C ALA A 93 15.66 -10.57 0.73
N GLY A 94 15.64 -10.49 2.06
CA GLY A 94 16.18 -11.54 2.92
C GLY A 94 17.71 -11.60 2.95
N LEU A 95 18.39 -10.46 2.70
CA LEU A 95 19.83 -10.34 2.84
C LEU A 95 20.18 -10.28 4.34
N SER A 96 21.30 -10.91 4.71
CA SER A 96 21.83 -10.84 6.07
C SER A 96 23.37 -10.78 6.02
N PRO A 97 24.01 -10.10 6.98
CA PRO A 97 25.48 -10.09 7.06
C PRO A 97 26.07 -11.50 7.05
N LYS A 98 27.26 -11.62 6.47
CA LYS A 98 27.97 -12.92 6.32
C LYS A 98 27.98 -13.71 7.64
N ASN A 99 27.66 -14.98 7.56
CA ASN A 99 27.59 -15.91 8.72
C ASN A 99 26.50 -15.58 9.75
N VAL A 100 25.52 -14.77 9.39
CA VAL A 100 24.39 -14.43 10.26
C VAL A 100 23.11 -15.01 9.70
N GLY A 101 22.51 -15.99 10.40
CA GLY A 101 21.23 -16.59 10.00
C GLY A 101 21.28 -17.44 8.73
N GLN A 102 20.14 -17.51 8.05
CA GLN A 102 19.93 -18.24 6.79
C GLN A 102 19.36 -17.28 5.73
N PRO A 103 20.21 -16.47 5.08
CA PRO A 103 19.77 -15.48 4.11
C PRO A 103 19.13 -16.14 2.86
N LEU A 104 18.25 -15.39 2.19
CA LEU A 104 17.68 -15.73 0.89
C LEU A 104 18.62 -15.31 -0.26
N ILE A 105 19.32 -14.19 -0.05
CA ILE A 105 20.36 -13.70 -0.95
C ILE A 105 21.67 -13.48 -0.16
N GLU A 106 22.79 -13.72 -0.81
CA GLU A 106 24.10 -13.61 -0.18
C GLU A 106 24.50 -12.14 0.06
N ASP A 107 25.27 -11.91 1.12
CA ASP A 107 25.89 -10.63 1.44
C ASP A 107 27.09 -10.39 0.52
N THR A 108 26.81 -9.88 -0.67
CA THR A 108 27.79 -9.52 -1.70
C THR A 108 27.56 -8.09 -2.15
N GLU A 109 28.63 -7.41 -2.57
CA GLU A 109 28.56 -6.06 -3.12
C GLU A 109 27.58 -5.98 -4.31
N ALA A 110 27.58 -6.98 -5.19
CA ALA A 110 26.68 -7.04 -6.34
C ALA A 110 25.19 -7.08 -5.92
N ASN A 111 24.86 -7.88 -4.88
CA ASN A 111 23.50 -7.92 -4.36
C ASN A 111 23.11 -6.60 -3.70
N TRP A 112 24.00 -5.99 -2.93
CA TRP A 112 23.75 -4.66 -2.37
C TRP A 112 23.56 -3.61 -3.45
N LEU A 113 24.36 -3.64 -4.52
CA LEU A 113 24.25 -2.69 -5.63
C LEU A 113 22.86 -2.75 -6.29
N SER A 114 22.27 -3.94 -6.38
CA SER A 114 20.91 -4.11 -6.91
C SER A 114 19.78 -3.61 -5.97
N LEU A 115 20.08 -3.43 -4.68
CA LEU A 115 19.12 -3.00 -3.65
C LEU A 115 19.28 -1.53 -3.26
N VAL A 116 20.41 -0.94 -3.60
CA VAL A 116 20.79 0.43 -3.25
C VAL A 116 20.64 1.32 -4.47
N ASP A 117 19.82 2.33 -4.32
CA ASP A 117 19.67 3.36 -5.34
C ASP A 117 20.46 4.60 -4.90
N VAL A 118 21.60 4.86 -5.54
CA VAL A 118 22.52 5.99 -5.23
C VAL A 118 22.63 6.96 -6.39
N PRO A 119 22.86 8.26 -6.11
CA PRO A 119 22.97 9.29 -7.15
C PRO A 119 24.14 9.09 -8.11
N SER A 120 25.23 8.49 -7.63
CA SER A 120 26.40 8.16 -8.44
C SER A 120 27.07 6.90 -7.92
N GLN A 121 27.85 6.24 -8.77
CA GLN A 121 28.64 5.08 -8.35
C GLN A 121 29.70 5.44 -7.29
N ASP A 122 30.19 6.68 -7.27
CA ASP A 122 31.18 7.15 -6.29
C ASP A 122 30.59 7.17 -4.87
N ASP A 123 29.27 7.36 -4.74
CA ASP A 123 28.57 7.36 -3.45
C ASP A 123 28.26 5.95 -2.93
N PHE A 124 28.33 4.93 -3.80
CA PHE A 124 27.91 3.57 -3.46
C PHE A 124 28.71 3.00 -2.29
N GLY A 125 30.03 3.10 -2.30
CA GLY A 125 30.88 2.54 -1.24
C GLY A 125 30.49 3.04 0.15
N PHE A 126 30.30 4.34 0.30
CA PHE A 126 29.86 4.93 1.58
C PHE A 126 28.45 4.44 1.98
N ILE A 127 27.50 4.48 1.06
CA ILE A 127 26.12 4.06 1.36
C ILE A 127 26.06 2.56 1.67
N TYR A 128 26.84 1.74 0.96
CA TYR A 128 26.97 0.30 1.21
C TYR A 128 27.49 0.02 2.63
N ASP A 129 28.68 0.55 2.96
CA ASP A 129 29.32 0.30 4.25
C ASP A 129 28.44 0.78 5.40
N PHE A 130 27.82 1.94 5.24
CA PHE A 130 26.94 2.49 6.27
C PHE A 130 25.66 1.66 6.42
N SER A 131 25.03 1.28 5.31
CA SER A 131 23.81 0.44 5.32
C SER A 131 24.08 -0.93 5.92
N TRP A 132 25.24 -1.48 5.64
CA TRP A 132 25.66 -2.76 6.20
C TRP A 132 25.79 -2.69 7.73
N GLU A 133 26.46 -1.65 8.26
CA GLU A 133 26.59 -1.45 9.70
C GLU A 133 25.24 -1.16 10.38
N VAL A 134 24.34 -0.42 9.71
CA VAL A 134 22.98 -0.18 10.19
C VAL A 134 22.19 -1.49 10.26
N LEU A 135 22.26 -2.34 9.23
CA LEU A 135 21.58 -3.64 9.23
C LEU A 135 22.09 -4.52 10.37
N LYS A 136 23.40 -4.61 10.55
CA LYS A 136 24.04 -5.37 11.63
C LYS A 136 23.61 -4.87 13.00
N SER A 137 23.70 -3.57 13.25
CA SER A 137 23.28 -2.94 14.50
C SER A 137 21.76 -3.14 14.76
N SER A 138 20.95 -3.10 13.70
CA SER A 138 19.52 -3.39 13.81
C SER A 138 19.26 -4.84 14.23
N ILE A 139 20.02 -5.80 13.70
CA ILE A 139 19.94 -7.22 14.08
C ILE A 139 20.32 -7.39 15.55
N ASP A 140 21.38 -6.76 16.01
CA ASP A 140 21.83 -6.86 17.40
C ASP A 140 20.78 -6.32 18.37
N LEU A 141 20.15 -5.19 18.05
CA LEU A 141 19.02 -4.65 18.81
C LEU A 141 17.80 -5.60 18.79
N ALA A 142 17.53 -6.24 17.65
CA ALA A 142 16.43 -7.21 17.57
C ALA A 142 16.68 -8.43 18.48
N ARG A 143 17.93 -8.92 18.54
CA ARG A 143 18.35 -9.97 19.47
C ARG A 143 18.25 -9.50 20.93
N ALA A 144 18.49 -8.22 21.18
CA ALA A 144 18.29 -7.60 22.51
C ALA A 144 16.81 -7.39 22.87
N GLY A 145 15.88 -7.65 21.95
CA GLY A 145 14.43 -7.53 22.17
C GLY A 145 13.82 -6.21 21.73
N GLN A 146 14.53 -5.37 20.97
CA GLN A 146 13.98 -4.17 20.35
C GLN A 146 13.74 -4.43 18.87
N ILE A 147 12.49 -4.46 18.46
CA ILE A 147 12.09 -4.82 17.09
C ILE A 147 11.22 -3.76 16.44
N SER A 148 11.27 -3.69 15.10
CA SER A 148 10.33 -2.94 14.26
C SER A 148 9.25 -3.86 13.70
N PHE A 149 8.32 -3.33 12.92
CA PHE A 149 7.36 -4.14 12.15
C PHE A 149 8.05 -5.01 11.11
N ASP A 150 9.08 -4.50 10.44
CA ASP A 150 9.85 -5.26 9.44
C ASP A 150 10.60 -6.43 10.10
N ASP A 151 11.13 -6.23 11.31
CA ASP A 151 11.81 -7.27 12.09
C ASP A 151 10.88 -8.44 12.47
N GLN A 152 9.58 -8.20 12.60
CA GLN A 152 8.63 -9.28 12.91
C GLN A 152 8.60 -10.37 11.83
N ILE A 153 8.92 -10.02 10.60
CA ILE A 153 9.01 -10.94 9.46
C ILE A 153 10.46 -11.37 9.25
N TYR A 154 11.38 -10.41 9.17
CA TYR A 154 12.76 -10.62 8.84
C TYR A 154 13.49 -11.48 9.88
N CYS A 155 13.45 -11.08 11.15
CA CYS A 155 14.26 -11.74 12.19
C CYS A 155 13.94 -13.23 12.36
N PRO A 156 12.68 -13.66 12.56
CA PRO A 156 12.37 -15.06 12.71
C PRO A 156 12.63 -15.88 11.45
N THR A 157 12.52 -15.26 10.27
CA THR A 157 12.69 -15.94 8.99
C THR A 157 14.16 -16.17 8.64
N ILE A 158 14.99 -15.17 8.89
CA ILE A 158 16.41 -15.17 8.51
C ILE A 158 17.32 -15.59 9.67
N LEU A 159 17.08 -15.07 10.88
CA LEU A 159 17.96 -15.28 12.03
C LEU A 159 17.60 -16.54 12.86
N GLY A 160 16.45 -17.16 12.56
CA GLY A 160 15.99 -18.38 13.22
C GLY A 160 14.98 -18.11 14.33
N GLY A 161 13.69 -18.32 14.00
CA GLY A 161 12.58 -18.30 14.96
C GLY A 161 12.14 -19.72 15.34
N VAL A 162 11.44 -19.85 16.46
CA VAL A 162 10.76 -21.10 16.84
C VAL A 162 9.34 -21.09 16.27
N TRP A 163 9.21 -21.69 15.08
CA TRP A 163 7.98 -21.69 14.33
C TRP A 163 7.00 -22.77 14.80
N PRO A 164 5.72 -22.44 15.05
CA PRO A 164 4.68 -23.45 15.13
C PRO A 164 4.51 -24.08 13.74
N ARG A 165 4.34 -25.41 13.68
CA ARG A 165 4.15 -26.11 12.42
C ARG A 165 2.71 -26.63 12.29
N TYR A 166 2.12 -26.35 11.14
CA TYR A 166 0.75 -26.69 10.83
C TYR A 166 0.70 -27.68 9.65
N PRO A 167 -0.10 -28.74 9.74
CA PRO A 167 -0.33 -29.66 8.62
C PRO A 167 -1.14 -29.01 7.48
N VAL A 168 -1.88 -27.94 7.77
CA VAL A 168 -2.64 -27.19 6.77
C VAL A 168 -2.48 -25.71 7.01
N VAL A 169 -2.08 -24.98 5.96
CA VAL A 169 -1.89 -23.53 5.95
C VAL A 169 -2.70 -22.93 4.81
N PHE A 170 -3.62 -22.06 5.13
CA PHE A 170 -4.33 -21.22 4.16
C PHE A 170 -3.72 -19.84 4.14
N ILE A 171 -3.54 -19.27 2.96
CA ILE A 171 -3.08 -17.89 2.77
C ILE A 171 -3.99 -17.17 1.80
N ASP A 172 -4.51 -16.02 2.24
CA ASP A 172 -5.29 -15.10 1.41
C ASP A 172 -4.39 -13.99 0.86
N GLU A 173 -4.80 -13.41 -0.28
CA GLU A 173 -4.06 -12.35 -0.98
C GLU A 173 -2.62 -12.77 -1.33
N ALA A 174 -2.44 -14.02 -1.77
CA ALA A 174 -1.11 -14.60 -2.02
C ALA A 174 -0.30 -13.87 -3.09
N GLN A 175 -0.93 -13.07 -3.96
CA GLN A 175 -0.24 -12.22 -4.94
C GLN A 175 0.58 -11.08 -4.32
N ASP A 176 0.34 -10.74 -3.05
CA ASP A 176 1.03 -9.64 -2.35
C ASP A 176 2.21 -10.12 -1.47
N LEU A 177 2.57 -11.40 -1.56
CA LEU A 177 3.63 -11.96 -0.74
C LEU A 177 5.02 -11.59 -1.27
N SER A 178 5.94 -11.33 -0.35
CA SER A 178 7.37 -11.18 -0.61
C SER A 178 8.08 -12.54 -0.56
N PRO A 179 9.34 -12.65 -1.06
CA PRO A 179 10.15 -13.85 -0.90
C PRO A 179 10.30 -14.30 0.56
N LEU A 180 10.41 -13.36 1.50
CA LEU A 180 10.42 -13.67 2.93
C LEU A 180 9.12 -14.35 3.39
N ASN A 181 7.98 -13.88 2.89
CA ASN A 181 6.69 -14.48 3.23
C ASN A 181 6.58 -15.92 2.71
N HIS A 182 7.08 -16.19 1.50
CA HIS A 182 7.17 -17.55 0.96
C HIS A 182 8.02 -18.45 1.88
N ARG A 183 9.16 -17.95 2.34
CA ARG A 183 10.00 -18.70 3.30
C ARG A 183 9.28 -18.95 4.62
N MET A 184 8.52 -17.97 5.12
CA MET A 184 7.69 -18.15 6.32
C MET A 184 6.67 -19.28 6.17
N LEU A 185 6.01 -19.38 5.00
CA LEU A 185 5.05 -20.46 4.71
C LEU A 185 5.73 -21.84 4.77
N GLN A 186 6.97 -21.96 4.28
CA GLN A 186 7.74 -23.20 4.40
C GLN A 186 8.07 -23.52 5.87
N LEU A 187 8.45 -22.49 6.66
CA LEU A 187 8.86 -22.68 8.05
C LEU A 187 7.69 -23.01 8.97
N CYS A 188 6.49 -22.46 8.71
CA CYS A 188 5.31 -22.70 9.55
C CYS A 188 4.45 -23.90 9.11
N SER A 189 4.71 -24.50 7.97
CA SER A 189 4.03 -25.73 7.52
C SER A 189 4.87 -26.97 7.82
N THR A 190 4.20 -28.12 8.03
CA THR A 190 4.90 -29.40 8.10
C THR A 190 5.46 -29.78 6.71
N PRO A 191 6.50 -30.63 6.61
CA PRO A 191 7.10 -30.98 5.32
C PRO A 191 6.07 -31.50 4.31
N ASP A 192 5.15 -32.35 4.74
CA ASP A 192 4.08 -32.93 3.92
C ASP A 192 2.75 -32.16 4.05
N GLY A 193 2.79 -30.95 4.65
CA GLY A 193 1.61 -30.15 4.89
C GLY A 193 1.05 -29.52 3.62
N LEU A 194 -0.27 -29.39 3.59
CA LEU A 194 -0.98 -28.67 2.53
C LEU A 194 -0.78 -27.17 2.71
N ILE A 195 -0.44 -26.49 1.63
CA ILE A 195 -0.53 -25.02 1.52
C ILE A 195 -1.61 -24.74 0.48
N ASP A 196 -2.64 -24.04 0.89
CA ASP A 196 -3.73 -23.56 0.04
C ASP A 196 -3.63 -22.03 -0.06
N ALA A 197 -3.33 -21.53 -1.25
CA ALA A 197 -3.10 -20.13 -1.51
C ALA A 197 -4.16 -19.56 -2.43
N VAL A 198 -4.88 -18.58 -1.93
CA VAL A 198 -5.87 -17.83 -2.71
C VAL A 198 -5.31 -16.46 -3.07
N GLY A 199 -5.44 -16.07 -4.32
CA GLY A 199 -4.97 -14.78 -4.80
C GLY A 199 -5.38 -14.51 -6.24
N ASP A 200 -5.26 -13.26 -6.62
CA ASP A 200 -5.52 -12.78 -7.97
C ASP A 200 -4.33 -11.92 -8.43
N SER A 201 -3.53 -12.44 -9.37
CA SER A 201 -2.36 -11.72 -9.92
C SER A 201 -2.74 -10.36 -10.53
N ARG A 202 -4.00 -10.20 -10.99
CA ARG A 202 -4.53 -8.93 -11.50
C ARG A 202 -4.86 -7.91 -10.39
N GLN A 203 -4.76 -8.32 -9.13
CA GLN A 203 -4.87 -7.45 -7.97
C GLN A 203 -3.51 -7.23 -7.28
N ALA A 204 -2.40 -7.62 -7.89
CA ALA A 204 -1.05 -7.33 -7.43
C ALA A 204 -0.74 -5.83 -7.70
N ILE A 205 -0.86 -5.01 -6.65
CA ILE A 205 -0.69 -3.55 -6.72
C ILE A 205 0.28 -3.02 -5.65
N TYR A 206 1.04 -3.89 -5.00
CA TYR A 206 1.95 -3.53 -3.90
C TYR A 206 3.41 -3.83 -4.18
N LEU A 207 3.84 -3.82 -5.46
CA LEU A 207 5.26 -4.01 -5.84
C LEU A 207 6.17 -3.02 -5.10
N PHE A 208 5.74 -1.77 -4.97
CA PHE A 208 6.47 -0.73 -4.22
C PHE A 208 6.64 -1.02 -2.72
N ARG A 209 5.99 -2.06 -2.19
CA ARG A 209 6.16 -2.57 -0.81
C ARG A 209 6.97 -3.85 -0.74
N GLY A 210 7.67 -4.21 -1.80
CA GLY A 210 8.46 -5.43 -1.88
C GLY A 210 7.65 -6.70 -2.14
N ALA A 211 6.38 -6.58 -2.58
CA ALA A 211 5.65 -7.72 -3.11
C ALA A 211 6.35 -8.22 -4.39
N ASP A 212 6.36 -9.52 -4.55
CA ASP A 212 6.93 -10.16 -5.73
C ASP A 212 5.87 -10.18 -6.85
N ALA A 213 6.17 -9.55 -7.98
CA ALA A 213 5.30 -9.57 -9.16
C ALA A 213 4.96 -11.00 -9.63
N THR A 214 5.85 -11.95 -9.34
CA THR A 214 5.71 -13.36 -9.67
C THR A 214 5.26 -14.22 -8.49
N SER A 215 4.80 -13.60 -7.40
CA SER A 215 4.44 -14.30 -6.16
C SER A 215 3.53 -15.51 -6.38
N MET A 216 2.43 -15.36 -7.14
CA MET A 216 1.52 -16.47 -7.44
C MET A 216 2.21 -17.62 -8.21
N THR A 217 3.15 -17.30 -9.09
CA THR A 217 3.95 -18.31 -9.80
C THR A 217 4.95 -18.99 -8.85
N ASN A 218 5.59 -18.22 -7.98
CA ASN A 218 6.58 -18.71 -7.02
C ASN A 218 5.95 -19.57 -5.92
N MET A 219 4.65 -19.41 -5.62
CA MET A 219 3.93 -20.33 -4.74
C MET A 219 4.06 -21.80 -5.17
N ARG A 220 4.13 -22.06 -6.48
CA ARG A 220 4.27 -23.42 -7.04
C ARG A 220 5.57 -24.09 -6.62
N THR A 221 6.60 -23.31 -6.29
CA THR A 221 7.91 -23.84 -5.86
C THR A 221 7.91 -24.30 -4.41
N LEU A 222 6.89 -23.94 -3.62
CA LEU A 222 6.83 -24.30 -2.20
C LEU A 222 6.50 -25.77 -1.97
N ARG A 223 5.90 -26.45 -2.95
CA ARG A 223 5.54 -27.88 -2.90
C ARG A 223 5.70 -28.53 -4.26
N PRO A 224 6.13 -29.81 -4.33
CA PRO A 224 6.36 -30.51 -5.60
C PRO A 224 5.05 -30.81 -6.36
N ASN A 225 3.93 -31.01 -5.64
CA ASN A 225 2.64 -31.37 -6.22
C ASN A 225 1.67 -30.21 -6.06
N TRP A 226 1.84 -29.18 -6.88
CA TRP A 226 0.99 -28.00 -6.88
C TRP A 226 -0.17 -28.16 -7.87
N ASN A 227 -1.38 -27.85 -7.45
CA ASN A 227 -2.57 -27.83 -8.30
C ASN A 227 -3.09 -26.40 -8.43
N ASP A 228 -3.24 -25.91 -9.66
CA ASP A 228 -3.85 -24.63 -9.94
C ASP A 228 -5.36 -24.79 -10.18
N LEU A 229 -6.14 -24.11 -9.36
CA LEU A 229 -7.59 -24.05 -9.49
C LEU A 229 -8.01 -22.60 -9.77
N SER A 230 -8.71 -22.40 -10.89
CA SER A 230 -9.16 -21.07 -11.28
C SER A 230 -10.56 -20.76 -10.79
N LEU A 231 -10.71 -19.68 -10.01
CA LEU A 231 -12.00 -19.10 -9.64
C LEU A 231 -12.37 -18.03 -10.67
N THR A 232 -13.17 -18.40 -11.66
CA THR A 232 -13.56 -17.52 -12.77
C THR A 232 -14.90 -16.84 -12.56
N LEU A 233 -15.71 -17.31 -11.62
CA LEU A 233 -17.06 -16.81 -11.37
C LEU A 233 -17.07 -15.82 -10.21
N THR A 234 -17.55 -14.60 -10.49
CA THR A 234 -17.76 -13.59 -9.44
C THR A 234 -19.22 -13.51 -9.02
N PHE A 235 -19.44 -13.39 -7.71
CA PHE A 235 -20.74 -13.10 -7.11
C PHE A 235 -20.89 -11.63 -6.67
N ARG A 236 -19.83 -10.83 -6.88
CA ARG A 236 -19.77 -9.41 -6.48
C ARG A 236 -20.09 -8.48 -7.65
N CYS A 237 -19.32 -8.62 -8.74
CA CYS A 237 -19.32 -7.65 -9.81
C CYS A 237 -20.55 -7.79 -10.70
N PRO A 238 -21.22 -6.68 -11.07
CA PRO A 238 -22.32 -6.68 -12.03
C PRO A 238 -21.83 -7.12 -13.42
N LYS A 239 -22.74 -7.62 -14.24
CA LYS A 239 -22.43 -8.19 -15.56
C LYS A 239 -21.73 -7.17 -16.48
N VAL A 240 -22.14 -5.90 -16.44
CA VAL A 240 -21.51 -4.83 -17.23
C VAL A 240 -20.04 -4.62 -16.87
N ILE A 241 -19.68 -4.72 -15.58
CA ILE A 241 -18.28 -4.58 -15.13
C ILE A 241 -17.46 -5.78 -15.56
N VAL A 242 -18.02 -6.99 -15.43
CA VAL A 242 -17.35 -8.22 -15.88
C VAL A 242 -17.07 -8.15 -17.39
N ALA A 243 -18.03 -7.69 -18.19
CA ALA A 243 -17.84 -7.52 -19.65
C ALA A 243 -16.71 -6.55 -19.97
N ARG A 244 -16.59 -5.45 -19.22
CA ARG A 244 -15.51 -4.46 -19.37
C ARG A 244 -14.12 -5.03 -19.03
N GLN A 245 -14.04 -6.03 -18.16
CA GLN A 245 -12.76 -6.61 -17.72
C GLN A 245 -12.29 -7.77 -18.61
N GLN A 246 -13.01 -8.16 -19.66
CA GLN A 246 -12.65 -9.32 -20.49
C GLN A 246 -11.27 -9.20 -21.15
N SER A 247 -10.83 -8.00 -21.52
CA SER A 247 -9.49 -7.77 -22.09
C SER A 247 -8.37 -7.98 -21.09
N HIS A 248 -8.61 -7.63 -19.82
CA HIS A 248 -7.62 -7.75 -18.74
C HIS A 248 -7.72 -9.08 -18.00
N ALA A 249 -8.93 -9.64 -17.88
CA ALA A 249 -9.23 -10.89 -17.19
C ALA A 249 -10.05 -11.83 -18.08
N PRO A 250 -9.46 -12.43 -19.13
CA PRO A 250 -10.15 -13.39 -19.97
C PRO A 250 -10.67 -14.57 -19.13
N GLY A 251 -11.93 -14.93 -19.32
CA GLY A 251 -12.58 -15.99 -18.56
C GLY A 251 -13.24 -15.56 -17.25
N TYR A 252 -13.10 -14.28 -16.82
CA TYR A 252 -13.87 -13.72 -15.70
C TYR A 252 -15.36 -13.68 -16.07
N ARG A 253 -16.22 -14.23 -15.23
CA ARG A 253 -17.66 -14.39 -15.51
C ARG A 253 -18.49 -13.95 -14.32
N ALA A 254 -19.61 -13.28 -14.57
CA ALA A 254 -20.60 -12.98 -13.56
C ALA A 254 -21.48 -14.21 -13.29
N ALA A 255 -21.88 -14.42 -12.04
CA ALA A 255 -22.91 -15.40 -11.71
C ALA A 255 -24.26 -14.95 -12.34
N GLU A 256 -25.13 -15.92 -12.65
CA GLU A 256 -26.41 -15.64 -13.30
C GLU A 256 -27.28 -14.66 -12.51
N GLN A 257 -27.27 -14.80 -11.19
CA GLN A 257 -28.00 -13.93 -10.25
C GLN A 257 -27.42 -12.54 -10.07
N ASN A 258 -26.22 -12.26 -10.59
CA ASN A 258 -25.66 -10.93 -10.48
C ASN A 258 -26.49 -9.94 -11.29
N VAL A 259 -26.66 -8.75 -10.74
CA VAL A 259 -27.34 -7.63 -11.43
C VAL A 259 -26.64 -7.29 -12.72
N ASP A 260 -27.37 -6.76 -13.68
CA ASP A 260 -26.77 -6.28 -14.93
C ASP A 260 -25.84 -5.10 -14.65
N GLY A 261 -26.24 -4.22 -13.73
CA GLY A 261 -25.49 -3.05 -13.30
C GLY A 261 -25.49 -1.92 -14.32
N LEU A 262 -24.80 -0.85 -13.95
CA LEU A 262 -24.68 0.33 -14.81
C LEU A 262 -23.22 0.75 -14.91
N PHE A 263 -22.82 1.15 -16.11
CA PHE A 263 -21.58 1.86 -16.33
C PHE A 263 -21.88 3.18 -17.02
N HIS A 264 -21.34 4.26 -16.47
CA HIS A 264 -21.46 5.58 -17.05
C HIS A 264 -20.07 6.22 -17.15
N GLN A 265 -19.77 6.79 -18.30
CA GLN A 265 -18.57 7.58 -18.50
C GLN A 265 -18.99 8.99 -18.91
N PHE A 266 -18.51 9.99 -18.18
CA PHE A 266 -18.66 11.35 -18.63
C PHE A 266 -17.76 11.56 -19.85
N GLU A 267 -18.37 11.87 -20.98
CA GLU A 267 -17.62 12.38 -22.12
C GLU A 267 -17.35 13.86 -21.87
N PHE A 268 -16.10 14.25 -22.02
CA PHE A 268 -15.66 15.63 -21.95
C PHE A 268 -16.23 16.37 -23.17
N SER A 269 -17.50 16.73 -23.16
CA SER A 269 -18.01 17.66 -24.16
C SER A 269 -17.76 19.09 -23.65
N LYS A 270 -16.73 19.73 -24.17
CA LYS A 270 -16.58 21.18 -24.18
C LYS A 270 -17.64 21.77 -25.10
N SER A 271 -18.90 21.54 -24.90
CA SER A 271 -19.94 22.37 -25.48
C SER A 271 -20.32 23.41 -24.43
N GLU A 272 -20.06 24.68 -24.74
CA GLU A 272 -20.42 25.85 -23.95
C GLU A 272 -21.93 26.01 -23.69
N SER A 273 -22.73 24.99 -23.94
CA SER A 273 -24.20 25.03 -23.88
C SER A 273 -24.83 24.01 -22.93
N ASP A 274 -24.07 23.12 -22.29
CA ASP A 274 -24.66 22.20 -21.32
C ASP A 274 -24.40 22.67 -19.88
N GLU A 275 -25.43 23.30 -19.29
CA GLU A 275 -25.57 23.61 -17.86
C GLU A 275 -25.73 22.35 -16.99
N GLY A 276 -25.18 21.19 -17.40
CA GLY A 276 -25.43 19.88 -16.84
C GLY A 276 -24.21 19.15 -16.29
N GLY A 277 -23.41 19.77 -15.43
CA GLY A 277 -22.53 19.02 -14.54
C GLY A 277 -23.35 18.24 -13.52
N TRP A 278 -22.98 16.99 -13.22
CA TRP A 278 -23.63 16.22 -12.17
C TRP A 278 -23.43 16.90 -10.82
N SER A 279 -24.54 17.27 -10.22
CA SER A 279 -24.50 17.74 -8.83
C SER A 279 -24.34 16.54 -7.89
N TYR A 280 -23.87 16.79 -6.68
CA TYR A 280 -23.87 15.78 -5.63
C TYR A 280 -25.24 15.21 -5.36
N HIS A 281 -26.28 16.02 -5.60
CA HIS A 281 -27.66 15.61 -5.45
C HIS A 281 -28.00 14.48 -6.41
N ASP A 282 -27.48 14.51 -7.63
CA ASP A 282 -27.70 13.46 -8.63
C ASP A 282 -26.99 12.16 -8.25
N LEU A 283 -25.77 12.24 -7.69
CA LEU A 283 -25.06 11.05 -7.19
C LEU A 283 -25.73 10.45 -5.96
N SER A 284 -26.14 11.27 -5.02
CA SER A 284 -26.84 10.80 -3.82
C SER A 284 -28.22 10.25 -4.14
N SER A 285 -28.96 10.84 -5.08
CA SER A 285 -30.25 10.32 -5.56
C SER A 285 -30.06 8.96 -6.23
N ARG A 286 -29.05 8.78 -7.07
CA ARG A 286 -28.77 7.48 -7.69
C ARG A 286 -28.33 6.43 -6.68
N ALA A 287 -27.58 6.81 -5.65
CA ALA A 287 -27.24 5.91 -4.55
C ALA A 287 -28.51 5.45 -3.82
N VAL A 288 -29.47 6.36 -3.57
CA VAL A 288 -30.77 6.04 -2.96
C VAL A 288 -31.60 5.15 -3.88
N ASP A 289 -31.66 5.44 -5.17
CA ASP A 289 -32.43 4.67 -6.16
C ASP A 289 -31.98 3.20 -6.25
N ILE A 290 -30.71 2.92 -6.02
CA ILE A 290 -30.16 1.55 -5.98
C ILE A 290 -30.14 0.95 -4.57
N GLY A 291 -30.73 1.64 -3.57
CA GLY A 291 -30.73 1.19 -2.18
C GLY A 291 -29.35 1.17 -1.54
N ALA A 292 -28.45 2.06 -1.96
CA ALA A 292 -27.08 2.11 -1.47
C ALA A 292 -26.97 2.94 -0.20
N ASP A 293 -26.50 2.29 0.89
CA ASP A 293 -26.23 2.98 2.16
C ASP A 293 -24.95 3.83 2.10
N SER A 294 -24.05 3.53 1.15
CA SER A 294 -22.78 4.22 0.96
C SER A 294 -22.28 4.14 -0.47
N MET A 295 -21.52 5.14 -0.88
CA MET A 295 -20.81 5.18 -2.15
C MET A 295 -19.32 5.48 -1.93
N ALA A 296 -18.47 5.12 -2.89
CA ALA A 296 -17.06 5.47 -2.85
C ALA A 296 -16.64 6.28 -4.07
N ILE A 297 -15.77 7.25 -3.84
CA ILE A 297 -15.02 7.97 -4.87
C ILE A 297 -13.58 7.51 -4.77
N LEU A 298 -13.10 6.84 -5.81
CA LEU A 298 -11.78 6.23 -5.86
C LEU A 298 -10.91 6.98 -6.87
N CYS A 299 -9.69 7.31 -6.47
CA CYS A 299 -8.71 7.92 -7.36
C CYS A 299 -7.33 7.29 -7.17
N ARG A 300 -6.49 7.36 -8.19
CA ARG A 300 -5.09 6.95 -8.09
C ARG A 300 -4.31 7.82 -7.09
N ASN A 301 -4.50 9.13 -7.15
CA ASN A 301 -3.83 10.14 -6.34
C ASN A 301 -4.76 10.70 -5.23
N ASN A 302 -4.14 11.31 -4.22
CA ASN A 302 -4.91 11.85 -3.08
C ASN A 302 -5.38 13.29 -3.31
N ALA A 303 -4.67 14.09 -4.10
CA ALA A 303 -5.03 15.48 -4.34
C ALA A 303 -6.43 15.66 -4.96
N PRO A 304 -6.84 14.90 -6.00
CA PRO A 304 -8.21 14.94 -6.49
C PRO A 304 -9.26 14.59 -5.44
N LEU A 305 -8.96 13.61 -4.57
CA LEU A 305 -9.85 13.23 -3.47
C LEU A 305 -10.00 14.34 -2.42
N MET A 306 -8.93 15.10 -2.16
CA MET A 306 -8.99 16.28 -1.30
C MET A 306 -9.88 17.37 -1.91
N SER A 307 -9.73 17.65 -3.22
CA SER A 307 -10.61 18.58 -3.93
C SER A 307 -12.07 18.17 -3.79
N MET A 308 -12.34 16.89 -4.02
CA MET A 308 -13.68 16.33 -3.87
C MET A 308 -14.21 16.45 -2.45
N ALA A 309 -13.38 16.23 -1.42
CA ALA A 309 -13.78 16.39 -0.02
C ALA A 309 -14.28 17.83 0.25
N PHE A 310 -13.57 18.84 -0.25
CA PHE A 310 -14.00 20.24 -0.07
C PHE A 310 -15.27 20.58 -0.85
N LYS A 311 -15.41 20.07 -2.07
CA LYS A 311 -16.65 20.25 -2.84
C LYS A 311 -17.85 19.61 -2.11
N LEU A 312 -17.71 18.37 -1.60
CA LEU A 312 -18.72 17.69 -0.80
C LEU A 312 -19.12 18.48 0.44
N ILE A 313 -18.12 18.92 1.21
CA ILE A 313 -18.33 19.67 2.45
C ILE A 313 -19.07 21.00 2.18
N ARG A 314 -18.70 21.72 1.11
CA ARG A 314 -19.37 22.97 0.71
C ARG A 314 -20.84 22.75 0.37
N ASN A 315 -21.15 21.59 -0.24
CA ASN A 315 -22.51 21.20 -0.58
C ASN A 315 -23.27 20.49 0.56
N GLY A 316 -22.71 20.51 1.78
CA GLY A 316 -23.37 19.92 2.96
C GLY A 316 -23.36 18.40 3.00
N VAL A 317 -22.60 17.73 2.11
CA VAL A 317 -22.54 16.28 2.02
C VAL A 317 -21.50 15.71 2.99
N GLY A 318 -21.91 14.75 3.83
CA GLY A 318 -21.03 14.04 4.75
C GLY A 318 -20.07 13.10 3.98
N CYS A 319 -18.78 13.32 4.11
CA CYS A 319 -17.77 12.44 3.52
C CYS A 319 -16.74 11.99 4.55
N GLN A 320 -16.15 10.83 4.28
CA GLN A 320 -15.07 10.26 5.07
C GLN A 320 -13.88 9.96 4.17
N MET A 321 -12.72 10.52 4.46
CA MET A 321 -11.49 10.22 3.73
C MET A 321 -10.73 9.07 4.41
N LEU A 322 -10.51 7.97 3.66
CA LEU A 322 -9.70 6.86 4.16
C LEU A 322 -8.22 7.23 4.06
N GLY A 323 -7.48 7.10 5.16
CA GLY A 323 -6.03 7.36 5.15
C GLY A 323 -5.58 8.36 6.22
N ARG A 324 -5.84 8.09 7.49
CA ARG A 324 -5.35 8.91 8.62
C ARG A 324 -3.83 9.12 8.63
N ASP A 325 -3.07 8.21 8.09
CA ASP A 325 -1.62 8.31 7.89
C ASP A 325 -1.25 9.35 6.83
N ILE A 326 -2.06 9.53 5.76
CA ILE A 326 -1.90 10.59 4.77
C ILE A 326 -2.07 11.95 5.46
N GLY A 327 -3.15 12.12 6.22
CA GLY A 327 -3.39 13.35 6.98
C GLY A 327 -2.26 13.66 7.95
N ARG A 328 -1.78 12.66 8.68
CA ARG A 328 -0.61 12.82 9.57
C ARG A 328 0.65 13.22 8.78
N GLY A 329 0.89 12.60 7.62
CA GLY A 329 2.02 12.94 6.75
C GLY A 329 1.96 14.38 6.26
N LEU A 330 0.80 14.86 5.83
CA LEU A 330 0.61 16.26 5.40
C LEU A 330 0.79 17.24 6.56
N ILE A 331 0.29 16.93 7.75
CA ILE A 331 0.50 17.74 8.96
C ILE A 331 1.98 17.78 9.34
N GLN A 332 2.69 16.64 9.28
CA GLN A 332 4.13 16.59 9.54
C GLN A 332 4.92 17.42 8.52
N LEU A 333 4.55 17.36 7.24
CA LEU A 333 5.15 18.19 6.20
C LEU A 333 4.92 19.67 6.46
N THR A 334 3.69 20.08 6.82
CA THR A 334 3.37 21.45 7.19
C THR A 334 4.22 21.90 8.39
N ASN A 335 4.39 21.06 9.42
CA ASN A 335 5.25 21.35 10.57
C ASN A 335 6.75 21.49 10.19
N LYS A 336 7.22 20.68 9.23
CA LYS A 336 8.60 20.75 8.72
C LYS A 336 8.86 22.08 7.99
N LEU A 337 7.89 22.53 7.18
CA LEU A 337 8.02 23.71 6.33
C LEU A 337 7.73 25.03 7.10
N ALA A 338 6.80 24.99 8.05
CA ALA A 338 6.45 26.13 8.90
C ALA A 338 6.36 25.68 10.36
N LYS A 339 7.37 26.01 11.17
CA LYS A 339 7.40 25.62 12.59
C LYS A 339 6.43 26.44 13.44
N GLU A 340 6.19 27.69 13.07
CA GLU A 340 5.32 28.62 13.79
C GLU A 340 3.89 28.56 13.22
N ASP A 341 2.91 28.43 14.09
CA ASP A 341 1.49 28.41 13.71
C ASP A 341 1.04 29.70 13.04
N ALA A 342 1.63 30.82 13.43
CA ALA A 342 1.34 32.15 12.91
C ALA A 342 1.96 32.42 11.52
N THR A 343 2.68 31.48 10.91
CA THR A 343 3.23 31.66 9.55
C THR A 343 2.11 31.97 8.56
N PRO A 344 2.13 33.14 7.89
CA PRO A 344 1.10 33.49 6.92
C PRO A 344 1.02 32.49 5.78
N ILE A 345 -0.19 32.21 5.28
CA ILE A 345 -0.42 31.16 4.28
C ILE A 345 0.28 31.46 2.94
N ASP A 346 0.36 32.73 2.53
CA ASP A 346 1.06 33.12 1.30
C ASP A 346 2.57 32.79 1.40
N ARG A 347 3.17 33.08 2.57
CA ARG A 347 4.56 32.72 2.83
C ARG A 347 4.76 31.21 2.84
N PHE A 348 3.83 30.48 3.42
CA PHE A 348 3.83 29.02 3.39
C PHE A 348 3.77 28.47 1.96
N GLY A 349 2.94 29.06 1.09
CA GLY A 349 2.83 28.69 -0.33
C GLY A 349 4.16 28.84 -1.09
N ILE A 350 4.92 29.91 -0.81
CA ILE A 350 6.28 30.12 -1.37
C ILE A 350 7.22 29.01 -0.87
N ILE A 351 7.27 28.78 0.45
CA ILE A 351 8.13 27.75 1.06
C ILE A 351 7.80 26.35 0.51
N LEU A 352 6.52 26.04 0.33
CA LEU A 352 6.07 24.76 -0.25
C LEU A 352 6.54 24.60 -1.69
N THR A 353 6.49 25.68 -2.48
CA THR A 353 6.93 25.66 -3.89
C THR A 353 8.43 25.45 -3.99
N ASP A 354 9.22 26.18 -3.20
CA ASP A 354 10.68 26.05 -3.14
C ASP A 354 11.09 24.64 -2.64
N TRP A 355 10.41 24.14 -1.63
CA TRP A 355 10.63 22.78 -1.13
C TRP A 355 10.35 21.74 -2.21
N LEU A 356 9.20 21.83 -2.90
CA LEU A 356 8.85 20.89 -3.97
C LEU A 356 9.90 20.92 -5.09
N ALA A 357 10.29 22.10 -5.56
CA ALA A 357 11.29 22.24 -6.61
C ALA A 357 12.62 21.59 -6.21
N LYS A 358 13.08 21.83 -4.98
CA LYS A 358 14.31 21.23 -4.45
C LYS A 358 14.23 19.71 -4.33
N GLU A 359 13.20 19.19 -3.68
CA GLU A 359 13.06 17.74 -3.43
C GLU A 359 12.81 16.95 -4.73
N THR A 360 12.06 17.53 -5.68
CA THR A 360 11.85 16.88 -6.98
C THR A 360 13.12 16.91 -7.83
N ALA A 361 13.90 17.98 -7.80
CA ALA A 361 15.20 18.01 -8.48
C ALA A 361 16.14 16.92 -7.93
N ILE A 362 16.19 16.74 -6.61
CA ILE A 362 16.95 15.66 -5.97
C ILE A 362 16.41 14.28 -6.41
N ALA A 363 15.10 14.11 -6.43
CA ALA A 363 14.50 12.85 -6.82
C ALA A 363 14.74 12.49 -8.31
N ILE A 364 14.72 13.49 -9.19
CA ILE A 364 15.06 13.33 -10.62
C ILE A 364 16.53 12.99 -10.79
N ALA A 365 17.43 13.72 -10.11
CA ALA A 365 18.86 13.44 -10.17
C ALA A 365 19.22 12.01 -9.68
N ASN A 366 18.38 11.43 -8.83
CA ASN A 366 18.52 10.08 -8.28
C ASN A 366 17.67 9.03 -8.99
N ASP A 367 17.15 9.35 -10.17
CA ASP A 367 16.28 8.46 -10.98
C ASP A 367 15.13 7.81 -10.15
N LYS A 368 14.46 8.62 -9.30
CA LYS A 368 13.34 8.19 -8.43
C LYS A 368 12.01 8.79 -8.86
N PRO A 369 11.45 8.34 -9.99
CA PRO A 369 10.21 8.89 -10.53
C PRO A 369 9.01 8.73 -9.56
N ASP A 370 8.91 7.63 -8.84
CA ASP A 370 7.85 7.40 -7.85
C ASP A 370 7.90 8.42 -6.70
N ARG A 371 9.12 8.83 -6.31
CA ARG A 371 9.31 9.88 -5.30
C ARG A 371 8.85 11.24 -5.83
N VAL A 372 9.15 11.57 -7.09
CA VAL A 372 8.66 12.80 -7.74
C VAL A 372 7.15 12.85 -7.71
N GLU A 373 6.48 11.76 -8.10
CA GLU A 373 5.03 11.67 -8.07
C GLU A 373 4.46 11.85 -6.67
N LYS A 374 5.03 11.17 -5.68
CA LYS A 374 4.60 11.27 -4.27
C LYS A 374 4.75 12.67 -3.71
N LEU A 375 5.88 13.34 -3.97
CA LEU A 375 6.15 14.71 -3.52
C LEU A 375 5.16 15.70 -4.17
N THR A 376 4.91 15.51 -5.46
CA THR A 376 3.95 16.32 -6.22
C THR A 376 2.53 16.15 -5.69
N ASP A 377 2.07 14.91 -5.45
CA ASP A 377 0.74 14.65 -4.87
C ASP A 377 0.61 15.26 -3.46
N GLN A 378 1.65 15.18 -2.63
CA GLN A 378 1.64 15.80 -1.29
C GLN A 378 1.54 17.33 -1.37
N ALA A 379 2.32 17.97 -2.24
CA ALA A 379 2.26 19.41 -2.42
C ALA A 379 0.91 19.85 -2.97
N GLU A 380 0.36 19.11 -3.92
CA GLU A 380 -0.95 19.37 -4.50
C GLU A 380 -2.07 19.20 -3.48
N CYS A 381 -2.02 18.17 -2.62
CA CYS A 381 -2.94 18.03 -1.48
C CYS A 381 -2.96 19.28 -0.61
N LEU A 382 -1.80 19.87 -0.30
CA LEU A 382 -1.72 21.09 0.50
C LEU A 382 -2.27 22.30 -0.26
N ARG A 383 -1.97 22.47 -1.56
CA ARG A 383 -2.51 23.55 -2.40
C ARG A 383 -4.03 23.50 -2.48
N VAL A 384 -4.59 22.35 -2.82
CA VAL A 384 -6.02 22.12 -2.87
C VAL A 384 -6.67 22.39 -1.51
N THR A 385 -5.99 22.02 -0.41
CA THR A 385 -6.51 22.32 0.94
C THR A 385 -6.54 23.84 1.20
N ILE A 386 -5.50 24.57 0.79
CA ILE A 386 -5.44 26.03 0.91
C ILE A 386 -6.56 26.69 0.10
N GLU A 387 -6.71 26.33 -1.15
CA GLU A 387 -7.74 26.84 -2.05
C GLU A 387 -9.15 26.48 -1.57
N GLY A 388 -9.32 25.24 -1.14
CA GLY A 388 -10.62 24.70 -0.70
C GLY A 388 -11.13 25.25 0.62
N SER A 389 -10.25 25.64 1.56
CA SER A 389 -10.60 26.06 2.92
C SER A 389 -10.17 27.48 3.29
N THR A 390 -9.42 28.15 2.44
CA THR A 390 -8.92 29.53 2.62
C THR A 390 -8.35 29.81 4.03
N PRO A 391 -7.36 29.03 4.51
CA PRO A 391 -6.75 29.27 5.81
C PRO A 391 -5.91 30.54 5.76
N THR A 392 -5.73 31.23 6.88
CA THR A 392 -4.93 32.45 6.96
C THR A 392 -3.49 32.15 7.39
N THR A 393 -3.29 31.07 8.13
CA THR A 393 -2.00 30.66 8.68
C THR A 393 -1.72 29.16 8.47
N ALA A 394 -0.46 28.77 8.68
CA ALA A 394 -0.07 27.36 8.70
C ALA A 394 -0.74 26.57 9.83
N GLY A 395 -1.07 27.23 10.96
CA GLY A 395 -1.84 26.66 12.06
C GLY A 395 -3.27 26.32 11.66
N ASP A 396 -3.93 27.24 10.92
CA ASP A 396 -5.27 27.00 10.38
C ASP A 396 -5.26 25.83 9.40
N LEU A 397 -4.26 25.78 8.50
CA LEU A 397 -4.09 24.69 7.55
C LEU A 397 -4.00 23.32 8.25
N ARG A 398 -3.18 23.23 9.32
CA ARG A 398 -3.10 22.00 10.15
C ARG A 398 -4.43 21.59 10.74
N SER A 399 -5.18 22.57 11.25
CA SER A 399 -6.49 22.35 11.86
C SER A 399 -7.51 21.85 10.83
N VAL A 400 -7.46 22.37 9.60
CA VAL A 400 -8.30 21.91 8.49
C VAL A 400 -7.96 20.46 8.12
N LEU A 401 -6.68 20.15 7.91
CA LEU A 401 -6.22 18.80 7.60
C LEU A 401 -6.68 17.81 8.68
N GLN A 402 -6.51 18.16 9.96
CA GLN A 402 -6.96 17.31 11.06
C GLN A 402 -8.47 17.05 11.00
N ARG A 403 -9.30 18.06 10.73
CA ARG A 403 -10.75 17.92 10.61
C ARG A 403 -11.17 17.04 9.44
N VAL A 404 -10.53 17.19 8.27
CA VAL A 404 -10.85 16.41 7.07
C VAL A 404 -10.59 14.91 7.29
N PHE A 405 -9.44 14.57 7.92
CA PHE A 405 -9.04 13.19 8.14
C PHE A 405 -9.57 12.57 9.45
N SER A 406 -10.17 13.33 10.35
CA SER A 406 -10.77 12.81 11.59
C SER A 406 -12.25 12.47 11.45
N ARG A 407 -12.91 12.86 10.36
CA ARG A 407 -14.34 12.57 10.17
C ARG A 407 -14.56 11.06 10.05
N GLU A 408 -15.47 10.56 10.87
CA GLU A 408 -15.97 9.19 10.85
C GLU A 408 -17.46 9.25 10.47
N ASN A 409 -17.96 8.28 9.70
CA ASN A 409 -19.36 8.15 9.31
C ASN A 409 -19.88 9.16 8.27
N GLY A 410 -19.20 9.28 7.13
CA GLY A 410 -19.76 9.96 5.94
C GLY A 410 -20.47 8.96 5.01
N GLN A 411 -21.53 9.42 4.33
CA GLN A 411 -22.20 8.63 3.27
C GLN A 411 -21.28 8.39 2.07
N VAL A 412 -20.37 9.33 1.80
CA VAL A 412 -19.40 9.25 0.71
C VAL A 412 -18.03 8.89 1.26
N ILE A 413 -17.50 7.79 0.79
CA ILE A 413 -16.13 7.34 1.12
C ILE A 413 -15.18 7.84 0.04
N LEU A 414 -14.14 8.58 0.43
CA LEU A 414 -13.06 9.02 -0.43
C LEU A 414 -11.82 8.16 -0.16
N SER A 415 -11.29 7.50 -1.17
CA SER A 415 -10.16 6.58 -0.98
C SER A 415 -9.24 6.52 -2.20
N SER A 416 -7.93 6.42 -1.96
CA SER A 416 -7.05 5.96 -3.03
C SER A 416 -7.40 4.51 -3.38
N ILE A 417 -7.20 4.15 -4.66
CA ILE A 417 -7.52 2.80 -5.16
C ILE A 417 -6.74 1.74 -4.39
N HIS A 418 -5.48 2.01 -4.03
CA HIS A 418 -4.66 1.10 -3.23
C HIS A 418 -5.29 0.75 -1.88
N ARG A 419 -5.95 1.73 -1.23
CA ARG A 419 -6.61 1.52 0.07
C ARG A 419 -8.00 0.90 -0.07
N ALA A 420 -8.61 1.04 -1.25
CA ALA A 420 -9.90 0.44 -1.58
C ALA A 420 -9.80 -1.07 -1.81
N LYS A 421 -8.58 -1.62 -1.97
CA LYS A 421 -8.39 -3.07 -2.10
C LYS A 421 -8.99 -3.81 -0.89
N GLY A 422 -9.77 -4.85 -1.16
CA GLY A 422 -10.51 -5.61 -0.15
C GLY A 422 -11.83 -4.97 0.32
N LEU A 423 -12.18 -3.77 -0.15
CA LEU A 423 -13.46 -3.11 0.11
C LEU A 423 -14.37 -3.19 -1.12
N GLU A 424 -15.66 -2.86 -0.94
CA GLU A 424 -16.64 -2.88 -2.03
C GLU A 424 -17.84 -1.99 -1.70
N TRP A 425 -18.44 -1.38 -2.72
CA TRP A 425 -19.57 -0.47 -2.59
C TRP A 425 -20.61 -0.67 -3.68
N PRO A 426 -21.89 -0.38 -3.40
CA PRO A 426 -22.93 -0.40 -4.40
C PRO A 426 -22.66 0.55 -5.58
N LEU A 427 -22.19 1.76 -5.28
CA LEU A 427 -21.82 2.76 -6.27
C LEU A 427 -20.35 3.17 -6.08
N VAL A 428 -19.60 3.15 -7.17
CA VAL A 428 -18.20 3.59 -7.22
C VAL A 428 -18.06 4.66 -8.29
N VAL A 429 -17.45 5.78 -7.92
CA VAL A 429 -16.95 6.79 -8.87
C VAL A 429 -15.45 6.58 -9.01
N HIS A 430 -14.99 6.22 -10.19
CA HIS A 430 -13.57 6.23 -10.55
C HIS A 430 -13.20 7.64 -11.04
N LEU A 431 -12.57 8.40 -10.16
CA LEU A 431 -12.24 9.80 -10.38
C LEU A 431 -10.92 9.92 -11.15
N ASP A 432 -10.90 10.80 -12.14
CA ASP A 432 -9.73 11.05 -13.01
C ASP A 432 -9.11 9.76 -13.58
N PRO A 433 -9.89 8.89 -14.29
CA PRO A 433 -9.38 7.60 -14.76
C PRO A 433 -8.20 7.72 -15.73
N TRP A 434 -7.99 8.89 -16.33
CA TRP A 434 -6.86 9.22 -17.21
C TRP A 434 -5.50 9.26 -16.48
N ARG A 435 -5.50 9.32 -15.15
CA ARG A 435 -4.28 9.23 -14.33
C ARG A 435 -3.67 7.82 -14.33
N ILE A 436 -4.39 6.85 -14.88
CA ILE A 436 -3.94 5.47 -15.04
C ILE A 436 -3.82 5.14 -16.54
N PRO A 437 -2.64 4.76 -17.02
CA PRO A 437 -1.39 4.58 -16.30
C PRO A 437 -0.67 5.91 -16.03
N SER A 438 0.14 5.92 -14.97
CA SER A 438 0.99 7.07 -14.64
C SER A 438 2.02 7.34 -15.72
N LYS A 439 2.54 8.58 -15.75
CA LYS A 439 3.63 8.95 -16.67
C LYS A 439 4.87 8.09 -16.42
N GLN A 440 5.18 7.84 -15.16
CA GLN A 440 6.34 7.06 -14.74
C GLN A 440 6.26 5.61 -15.22
N ALA A 441 5.08 4.99 -15.07
CA ALA A 441 4.88 3.62 -15.53
C ALA A 441 5.01 3.49 -17.07
N ARG A 442 4.56 4.51 -17.81
CA ARG A 442 4.76 4.54 -19.28
C ARG A 442 6.23 4.68 -19.64
N MET A 443 6.96 5.58 -18.96
CA MET A 443 8.39 5.76 -19.21
C MET A 443 9.20 4.50 -18.87
N ALA A 444 8.85 3.79 -17.79
CA ALA A 444 9.49 2.52 -17.43
C ALA A 444 9.27 1.44 -18.50
N ASP A 445 8.05 1.33 -19.02
CA ASP A 445 7.74 0.39 -20.11
C ASP A 445 8.51 0.73 -21.40
N GLU A 446 8.59 2.01 -21.76
CA GLU A 446 9.42 2.50 -22.88
C GLU A 446 10.92 2.20 -22.67
N ALA A 447 11.38 2.16 -21.42
CA ALA A 447 12.74 1.78 -21.07
C ALA A 447 12.97 0.26 -20.97
N GLY A 448 11.92 -0.56 -21.19
CA GLY A 448 11.98 -2.02 -21.21
C GLY A 448 11.60 -2.70 -19.90
N ASP A 449 11.07 -1.97 -18.92
CA ASP A 449 10.47 -2.53 -17.69
C ASP A 449 8.93 -2.42 -17.71
N PRO A 450 8.22 -3.49 -18.13
CA PRO A 450 6.75 -3.47 -18.22
C PRO A 450 6.04 -3.66 -16.86
N ALA A 451 6.74 -4.00 -15.79
CA ALA A 451 6.12 -4.34 -14.51
C ALA A 451 5.33 -3.17 -13.89
N PRO A 452 5.83 -1.93 -13.87
CA PRO A 452 5.06 -0.77 -13.40
C PRO A 452 3.80 -0.51 -14.22
N LEU A 453 3.86 -0.68 -15.54
CA LEU A 453 2.69 -0.49 -16.41
C LEU A 453 1.63 -1.56 -16.15
N GLN A 454 2.02 -2.81 -15.99
CA GLN A 454 1.12 -3.90 -15.63
C GLN A 454 0.45 -3.64 -14.26
N GLN A 455 1.20 -3.12 -13.29
CA GLN A 455 0.65 -2.73 -11.98
C GLN A 455 -0.42 -1.63 -12.11
N GLU A 456 -0.23 -0.66 -12.99
CA GLU A 456 -1.24 0.38 -13.26
C GLU A 456 -2.53 -0.21 -13.84
N TYR A 457 -2.45 -1.15 -14.78
CA TYR A 457 -3.63 -1.84 -15.27
C TYR A 457 -4.32 -2.68 -14.19
N ASN A 458 -3.56 -3.31 -13.32
CA ASN A 458 -4.09 -3.98 -12.15
C ASN A 458 -4.81 -2.99 -11.22
N LEU A 459 -4.26 -1.79 -11.05
CA LEU A 459 -4.86 -0.74 -10.22
C LEU A 459 -6.22 -0.30 -10.78
N LYS A 460 -6.32 -0.14 -12.12
CA LYS A 460 -7.60 0.13 -12.79
C LYS A 460 -8.60 -1.01 -12.59
N TYR A 461 -8.15 -2.25 -12.75
CA TYR A 461 -8.96 -3.44 -12.49
C TYR A 461 -9.49 -3.46 -11.05
N VAL A 462 -8.64 -3.17 -10.06
CA VAL A 462 -9.06 -3.06 -8.66
C VAL A 462 -10.12 -1.98 -8.51
N ALA A 463 -9.94 -0.77 -9.06
CA ALA A 463 -10.90 0.32 -8.93
C ALA A 463 -12.29 -0.08 -9.44
N GLU A 464 -12.38 -0.61 -10.65
CA GLU A 464 -13.62 -0.95 -11.31
C GLU A 464 -14.33 -2.15 -10.63
N THR A 465 -13.57 -3.14 -10.16
CA THR A 465 -14.11 -4.34 -9.51
C THR A 465 -14.50 -4.15 -8.03
N ARG A 466 -14.38 -2.94 -7.49
CA ARG A 466 -14.98 -2.59 -6.17
C ARG A 466 -16.48 -2.36 -6.24
N THR A 467 -17.03 -2.29 -7.45
CA THR A 467 -18.43 -1.96 -7.73
C THR A 467 -19.34 -3.17 -7.60
N LYS A 468 -20.47 -3.01 -6.89
CA LYS A 468 -21.54 -4.02 -6.79
C LYS A 468 -22.73 -3.75 -7.72
N HIS A 469 -22.93 -2.48 -8.14
CA HIS A 469 -24.07 -2.10 -8.96
C HIS A 469 -23.67 -1.07 -10.03
N THR A 470 -23.23 0.12 -9.66
CA THR A 470 -22.99 1.23 -10.58
C THR A 470 -21.53 1.71 -10.52
N LEU A 471 -20.90 1.78 -11.70
CA LEU A 471 -19.60 2.40 -11.88
C LEU A 471 -19.75 3.67 -12.71
N ILE A 472 -19.16 4.76 -12.23
CA ILE A 472 -19.12 6.04 -12.93
C ILE A 472 -17.65 6.44 -13.11
N ASN A 473 -17.22 6.68 -14.34
CA ASN A 473 -15.95 7.34 -14.63
C ASN A 473 -16.21 8.84 -14.78
N ALA A 474 -15.57 9.65 -13.96
CA ALA A 474 -15.73 11.10 -13.95
C ALA A 474 -14.40 11.80 -13.64
N ASN A 475 -14.30 13.08 -13.98
CA ASN A 475 -13.17 13.92 -13.59
C ASN A 475 -13.58 14.85 -12.44
N VAL A 476 -12.60 15.38 -11.70
CA VAL A 476 -12.88 16.37 -10.63
C VAL A 476 -13.66 17.57 -11.17
N GLU A 477 -13.41 17.96 -12.42
CA GLU A 477 -14.03 19.10 -13.09
C GLU A 477 -15.50 18.87 -13.44
N ASP A 478 -15.94 17.61 -13.56
CA ASP A 478 -17.33 17.25 -13.84
C ASP A 478 -18.27 17.50 -12.64
N PHE A 479 -17.70 17.77 -11.47
CA PHE A 479 -18.43 18.09 -10.25
C PHE A 479 -18.33 19.59 -9.96
N GLN A 480 -19.48 20.26 -9.86
CA GLN A 480 -19.58 21.68 -9.53
C GLN A 480 -19.63 21.93 -8.02
#